data_d7eb8e4991693c15ae889e8fa1307465
#
_entry.id   d7eb8e4991693c15ae889e8fa1307465
#
_cell.length_a   1.000
_cell.length_b   1.000
_cell.length_c   1.000
_cell.angle_alpha   90.00
_cell.angle_beta   90.00
_cell.angle_gamma   90.00
#
_symmetry.space_group_name_H-M   'P 1'
#
loop_
_entity.id
_entity.type
_entity.pdbx_description
1 polymer ?
#
loop_
_entity_poly.entity_id
_entity_poly.type
_entity_poly.pdbx_seq_one_letter_code
_entity_poly.pdbx_strand_id
1 'polypeptide(L)'
;MLTTGAPEWEQVSPYYGVCAPERRRQSLLSRADPSAVAALRIVKRRFRNAKTSRNGATTMKTAAYLDRTTRQSARLIGFPTPRRHADHAPQKTISPDHAGRREIHRCEVCGTVSLQSMLNLGKHPMRDDLVPIGDARICRQYPIEILFCETCCTAHQRFQVPKQDLFPQTYHYRARQTLDVLNGMRSLVAACFAKYGDLSGKKVLDVGCNDGSLLSIFAEHGAETYGIEPTGAAADASASGHRVWNSFFSEDVARSFVAQFGQPDIITFTNVFAQIEDLPDVIRALNVLSSPRTKIVIENHYLGSILAGRQFDTFHHEHPRTYSGTSFQFIAKSLGMFISQVEFPKRYGGNVRVFLSGAWDSEESSFVRAAMFERERRYGRDLARLPQEIALWRARKAAEIKSAVKRYGPLAGMAFPDRAAIPIRLLGLDHTSISAVYEKPGSGKIGHFIPGTRIPILSDDAFPAADRAKPLVNMAWHIADEIETCLRGRGFHAEIIGIIAPGDFAA
;
A
#
# COMPACT_ATOMS: atom_id res chain seq x y z
N MET A 1 25.28 43.25 -13.86
CA MET A 1 25.25 42.59 -12.54
C MET A 1 23.94 41.83 -12.46
N LEU A 2 23.97 40.57 -12.78
CA LEU A 2 22.81 39.66 -12.75
C LEU A 2 22.93 38.82 -11.48
N THR A 3 22.06 39.04 -10.50
CA THR A 3 21.90 38.20 -9.31
C THR A 3 20.96 37.06 -9.62
N THR A 4 21.49 35.87 -9.71
CA THR A 4 20.74 34.61 -9.81
C THR A 4 20.14 34.27 -8.46
N GLY A 5 18.82 34.43 -8.32
CA GLY A 5 18.06 33.95 -7.18
C GLY A 5 17.89 32.44 -7.30
N ALA A 6 18.25 31.69 -6.26
CA ALA A 6 17.92 30.27 -6.12
C ALA A 6 16.41 30.11 -5.85
N PRO A 7 15.76 29.02 -6.32
CA PRO A 7 14.33 28.84 -6.18
C PRO A 7 13.91 28.51 -4.74
N GLU A 8 12.76 29.06 -4.33
CA GLU A 8 12.19 29.09 -2.98
C GLU A 8 11.80 27.72 -2.35
N TRP A 9 12.20 26.60 -2.91
CA TRP A 9 11.83 25.28 -2.36
C TRP A 9 12.78 24.73 -1.28
N GLU A 10 13.86 25.44 -0.94
CA GLU A 10 14.79 25.05 0.14
C GLU A 10 14.30 25.32 1.57
N GLN A 11 13.09 25.86 1.75
CA GLN A 11 12.51 26.14 3.08
C GLN A 11 11.42 25.14 3.49
N VAL A 12 11.55 23.84 3.20
CA VAL A 12 10.67 22.81 3.77
C VAL A 12 11.32 22.25 5.03
N SER A 13 10.70 22.56 6.14
CA SER A 13 10.93 22.23 7.55
C SER A 13 11.64 20.91 7.87
N PRO A 14 12.52 20.86 8.89
CA PRO A 14 13.48 19.80 9.20
C PRO A 14 12.94 18.61 9.99
N TYR A 15 11.64 18.28 9.93
CA TYR A 15 11.08 17.24 10.79
C TYR A 15 11.32 15.80 10.32
N TYR A 16 11.70 15.56 9.05
CA TYR A 16 12.01 14.24 8.53
C TYR A 16 13.33 14.14 7.74
N GLY A 17 14.17 15.11 7.89
CA GLY A 17 15.45 15.11 7.19
C GLY A 17 16.47 15.93 7.95
N VAL A 18 17.13 15.40 8.91
CA VAL A 18 18.47 15.61 9.41
C VAL A 18 18.56 15.10 10.86
N CYS A 19 18.78 13.82 11.02
CA CYS A 19 19.56 13.23 12.09
C CYS A 19 20.26 11.99 11.53
N ALA A 20 21.13 12.18 10.53
CA ALA A 20 22.12 11.18 10.17
C ALA A 20 23.50 11.80 10.42
N PRO A 21 24.28 11.31 11.41
CA PRO A 21 25.70 11.62 11.46
C PRO A 21 26.39 10.87 10.31
N GLU A 22 27.07 11.60 9.44
CA GLU A 22 28.09 11.06 8.55
C GLU A 22 29.13 10.31 9.39
N ARG A 23 29.01 9.00 9.46
CA ARG A 23 30.07 7.99 9.70
C ARG A 23 29.41 6.65 10.03
N ARG A 24 29.30 5.78 9.04
CA ARG A 24 29.50 4.32 9.08
C ARG A 24 29.03 3.66 7.78
N ARG A 25 29.82 3.86 6.72
CA ARG A 25 29.83 2.91 5.59
C ARG A 25 30.83 1.81 5.90
N GLN A 26 30.52 0.93 6.83
CA GLN A 26 31.23 -0.37 7.02
C GLN A 26 30.57 -1.08 8.20
N SER A 27 29.45 -1.80 7.97
CA SER A 27 29.01 -2.93 8.82
C SER A 27 27.59 -3.44 8.55
N LEU A 28 27.06 -3.36 7.33
CA LEU A 28 25.72 -3.90 6.99
C LEU A 28 25.73 -5.26 6.28
N LEU A 29 26.83 -6.01 6.36
CA LEU A 29 26.93 -7.38 5.79
C LEU A 29 26.80 -8.49 6.84
N SER A 30 26.47 -8.21 8.11
CA SER A 30 26.52 -9.20 9.19
C SER A 30 25.18 -9.66 9.78
N ARG A 31 24.02 -9.34 9.15
CA ARG A 31 22.72 -9.87 9.62
C ARG A 31 21.84 -10.38 8.46
N ALA A 32 22.39 -11.23 7.61
CA ALA A 32 21.60 -12.07 6.72
C ALA A 32 21.49 -13.48 7.32
N ASP A 33 20.28 -14.04 7.32
CA ASP A 33 20.01 -15.40 7.78
C ASP A 33 20.98 -16.40 7.14
N PRO A 34 21.72 -17.19 7.94
CA PRO A 34 22.72 -18.15 7.44
C PRO A 34 22.13 -19.19 6.47
N SER A 35 20.84 -19.52 6.57
CA SER A 35 20.17 -20.48 5.70
C SER A 35 19.96 -19.93 4.28
N ALA A 36 19.70 -18.64 4.12
CA ALA A 36 19.55 -17.97 2.82
C ALA A 36 20.90 -17.85 2.10
N VAL A 37 21.97 -17.61 2.85
CA VAL A 37 23.34 -17.51 2.30
C VAL A 37 23.87 -18.87 1.85
N ALA A 38 23.53 -19.95 2.57
CA ALA A 38 23.92 -21.32 2.22
C ALA A 38 23.23 -21.76 0.91
N ALA A 39 21.94 -21.46 0.73
CA ALA A 39 21.20 -21.78 -0.49
C ALA A 39 21.81 -21.07 -1.73
N LEU A 40 22.19 -19.80 -1.57
CA LEU A 40 22.82 -19.03 -2.65
C LEU A 40 24.20 -19.57 -3.07
N ARG A 41 24.98 -20.11 -2.11
CA ARG A 41 26.29 -20.70 -2.38
C ARG A 41 26.20 -22.04 -3.12
N ILE A 42 25.20 -22.86 -2.80
CA ILE A 42 24.97 -24.15 -3.48
C ILE A 42 24.57 -23.94 -4.94
N VAL A 43 23.70 -22.95 -5.22
CA VAL A 43 23.28 -22.60 -6.57
C VAL A 43 24.46 -22.05 -7.39
N LYS A 44 25.27 -21.12 -6.85
CA LYS A 44 26.46 -20.60 -7.55
C LYS A 44 27.51 -21.66 -7.86
N ARG A 45 27.66 -22.69 -7.01
CA ARG A 45 28.62 -23.76 -7.23
C ARG A 45 28.16 -24.72 -8.33
N ARG A 46 26.85 -25.00 -8.46
CA ARG A 46 26.30 -25.83 -9.56
C ARG A 46 26.40 -25.13 -10.91
N PHE A 47 26.22 -23.82 -10.99
CA PHE A 47 26.35 -23.05 -12.22
C PHE A 47 27.80 -22.88 -12.70
N ARG A 48 28.79 -22.81 -11.82
CA ARG A 48 30.22 -22.77 -12.23
C ARG A 48 30.68 -24.07 -12.89
N ASN A 49 30.18 -25.21 -12.42
CA ASN A 49 30.59 -26.52 -12.97
C ASN A 49 29.90 -26.86 -14.31
N ALA A 50 28.83 -26.17 -14.69
CA ALA A 50 28.16 -26.35 -15.98
C ALA A 50 28.82 -25.58 -17.14
N LYS A 51 29.67 -24.57 -16.85
CA LYS A 51 30.34 -23.74 -17.90
C LYS A 51 31.66 -24.33 -18.42
N THR A 52 32.13 -25.45 -17.93
CA THR A 52 33.42 -26.03 -18.31
C THR A 52 33.35 -27.27 -19.21
N SER A 53 32.16 -27.67 -19.68
CA SER A 53 32.02 -28.76 -20.66
C SER A 53 31.65 -28.20 -22.04
N ARG A 54 32.68 -28.02 -22.90
CA ARG A 54 32.51 -27.81 -24.32
C ARG A 54 32.27 -29.16 -24.99
N ASN A 55 31.01 -29.42 -25.43
CA ASN A 55 30.69 -30.18 -26.63
C ASN A 55 29.23 -30.02 -27.01
N GLY A 56 28.97 -29.57 -28.24
CA GLY A 56 27.74 -29.01 -28.76
C GLY A 56 26.61 -29.99 -29.14
N ALA A 57 26.47 -31.12 -28.45
CA ALA A 57 25.39 -32.07 -28.75
C ALA A 57 24.36 -32.26 -27.63
N THR A 58 24.62 -31.71 -26.44
CA THR A 58 23.76 -31.91 -25.27
C THR A 58 22.68 -30.83 -25.07
N THR A 59 22.82 -29.69 -25.72
CA THR A 59 21.97 -28.51 -25.52
C THR A 59 20.55 -28.68 -26.10
N MET A 60 20.39 -29.42 -27.19
CA MET A 60 19.04 -29.61 -27.80
C MET A 60 18.14 -30.59 -27.07
N LYS A 61 18.69 -31.59 -26.37
CA LYS A 61 17.88 -32.57 -25.61
C LYS A 61 17.37 -32.01 -24.29
N THR A 62 18.11 -31.08 -23.68
CA THR A 62 17.73 -30.46 -22.42
C THR A 62 16.61 -29.42 -22.59
N ALA A 63 16.63 -28.67 -23.68
CA ALA A 63 15.54 -27.74 -24.01
C ALA A 63 14.21 -28.47 -24.32
N ALA A 64 14.27 -29.61 -25.01
CA ALA A 64 13.09 -30.43 -25.30
C ALA A 64 12.49 -31.12 -24.06
N TYR A 65 13.34 -31.45 -23.06
CA TYR A 65 12.86 -32.04 -21.80
C TYR A 65 12.16 -31.01 -20.89
N LEU A 66 12.68 -29.77 -20.84
CA LEU A 66 12.06 -28.68 -20.08
C LEU A 66 10.71 -28.25 -20.70
N ASP A 67 10.61 -28.21 -22.03
CA ASP A 67 9.35 -27.89 -22.72
C ASP A 67 8.27 -28.96 -22.48
N ARG A 68 8.63 -30.25 -22.41
CA ARG A 68 7.67 -31.33 -22.09
C ARG A 68 7.20 -31.31 -20.64
N THR A 69 8.06 -31.01 -19.67
CA THR A 69 7.66 -30.90 -18.25
C THR A 69 6.79 -29.67 -17.99
N THR A 70 7.07 -28.56 -18.63
CA THR A 70 6.24 -27.34 -18.52
C THR A 70 4.85 -27.55 -19.15
N ARG A 71 4.77 -28.24 -20.30
CA ARG A 71 3.49 -28.56 -20.95
C ARG A 71 2.69 -29.64 -20.19
N GLN A 72 3.35 -30.57 -19.51
CA GLN A 72 2.68 -31.58 -18.69
C GLN A 72 2.15 -31.00 -17.38
N SER A 73 2.87 -30.10 -16.74
CA SER A 73 2.41 -29.35 -15.55
C SER A 73 1.23 -28.42 -15.88
N ALA A 74 1.20 -27.83 -17.07
CA ALA A 74 0.07 -27.00 -17.53
C ALA A 74 -1.20 -27.82 -17.83
N ARG A 75 -1.07 -29.13 -18.12
CA ARG A 75 -2.23 -30.02 -18.33
C ARG A 75 -2.81 -30.62 -17.05
N LEU A 76 -2.04 -30.66 -15.96
CA LEU A 76 -2.48 -31.17 -14.65
C LEU A 76 -3.20 -30.12 -13.80
N ILE A 77 -3.07 -28.83 -14.13
CA ILE A 77 -3.85 -27.77 -13.53
C ILE A 77 -4.90 -27.37 -14.56
N GLY A 78 -6.06 -28.03 -14.52
CA GLY A 78 -7.21 -27.75 -15.37
C GLY A 78 -7.80 -26.37 -15.09
N PHE A 79 -7.25 -25.33 -15.72
CA PHE A 79 -7.83 -23.99 -15.70
C PHE A 79 -9.02 -23.97 -16.68
N PRO A 80 -10.22 -23.57 -16.26
CA PRO A 80 -11.32 -23.39 -17.17
C PRO A 80 -10.97 -22.29 -18.18
N THR A 81 -11.15 -22.57 -19.46
CA THR A 81 -11.07 -21.57 -20.52
C THR A 81 -12.06 -20.45 -20.24
N PRO A 82 -11.71 -19.17 -20.46
CA PRO A 82 -12.64 -18.08 -20.25
C PRO A 82 -13.83 -18.21 -21.19
N ARG A 83 -15.00 -18.51 -20.63
CA ARG A 83 -16.29 -18.39 -21.34
C ARG A 83 -16.50 -16.89 -21.62
N ARG A 84 -16.90 -16.57 -22.85
CA ARG A 84 -17.39 -15.24 -23.21
C ARG A 84 -18.45 -14.84 -22.18
N HIS A 85 -18.33 -13.64 -21.65
CA HIS A 85 -19.26 -13.10 -20.67
C HIS A 85 -20.68 -13.13 -21.24
N ALA A 86 -21.53 -13.95 -20.62
CA ALA A 86 -22.97 -13.89 -20.82
C ALA A 86 -23.54 -12.74 -20.00
N ASP A 87 -24.56 -12.12 -20.52
CA ASP A 87 -25.26 -10.97 -20.04
C ASP A 87 -25.54 -10.96 -18.53
N HIS A 88 -25.31 -9.82 -17.90
CA HIS A 88 -25.59 -9.58 -16.49
C HIS A 88 -27.11 -9.64 -16.24
N ALA A 89 -27.53 -10.63 -15.44
CA ALA A 89 -28.86 -10.59 -14.83
C ALA A 89 -28.92 -9.48 -13.76
N PRO A 90 -30.08 -8.80 -13.59
CA PRO A 90 -30.20 -7.70 -12.63
C PRO A 90 -29.99 -8.18 -11.18
N GLN A 91 -29.18 -7.43 -10.43
CA GLN A 91 -28.89 -7.68 -9.02
C GLN A 91 -30.16 -7.52 -8.17
N LYS A 92 -30.40 -8.46 -7.28
CA LYS A 92 -31.48 -8.43 -6.29
C LYS A 92 -31.34 -7.23 -5.35
N THR A 93 -32.46 -6.58 -5.09
CA THR A 93 -32.65 -5.44 -4.18
C THR A 93 -31.99 -5.61 -2.81
N ILE A 94 -31.19 -4.64 -2.44
CA ILE A 94 -30.45 -4.54 -1.16
C ILE A 94 -31.41 -4.10 -0.04
N SER A 95 -31.30 -4.74 1.13
CA SER A 95 -32.05 -4.40 2.36
C SER A 95 -31.71 -2.97 2.85
N PRO A 96 -32.68 -2.21 3.44
CA PRO A 96 -32.51 -0.80 3.83
C PRO A 96 -31.39 -0.52 4.85
N ASP A 97 -30.93 -1.53 5.59
CA ASP A 97 -29.87 -1.38 6.60
C ASP A 97 -28.46 -1.27 6.01
N HIS A 98 -28.33 -1.40 4.67
CA HIS A 98 -27.07 -1.36 3.92
C HIS A 98 -27.06 -0.26 2.87
N ALA A 99 -27.77 0.85 3.06
CA ALA A 99 -27.85 1.94 2.10
C ALA A 99 -26.47 2.36 1.60
N GLY A 100 -26.19 2.07 0.33
CA GLY A 100 -24.98 2.45 -0.39
C GLY A 100 -23.79 1.48 -0.28
N ARG A 101 -23.84 0.38 0.51
CA ARG A 101 -22.74 -0.59 0.62
C ARG A 101 -22.91 -1.74 -0.37
N ARG A 102 -21.81 -2.15 -1.00
CA ARG A 102 -21.76 -3.33 -1.86
C ARG A 102 -21.22 -4.53 -1.07
N GLU A 103 -21.97 -5.62 -1.00
CA GLU A 103 -21.48 -6.86 -0.39
C GLU A 103 -20.81 -7.76 -1.45
N ILE A 104 -19.66 -8.31 -1.10
CA ILE A 104 -18.86 -9.17 -1.97
C ILE A 104 -19.17 -10.65 -1.69
N HIS A 105 -19.65 -11.34 -2.72
CA HIS A 105 -19.95 -12.78 -2.68
C HIS A 105 -19.07 -13.61 -3.63
N ARG A 106 -18.23 -12.93 -4.42
CA ARG A 106 -17.33 -13.53 -5.41
C ARG A 106 -16.00 -12.79 -5.41
N CYS A 107 -14.91 -13.52 -5.60
CA CYS A 107 -13.59 -12.91 -5.76
C CYS A 107 -13.56 -12.05 -7.03
N GLU A 108 -13.25 -10.77 -6.85
CA GLU A 108 -13.22 -9.80 -7.95
C GLU A 108 -11.98 -9.98 -8.85
N VAL A 109 -10.96 -10.73 -8.39
CA VAL A 109 -9.72 -10.99 -9.15
C VAL A 109 -9.84 -12.23 -10.02
N CYS A 110 -10.27 -13.37 -9.47
CA CYS A 110 -10.29 -14.65 -10.21
C CYS A 110 -11.71 -15.19 -10.48
N GLY A 111 -12.75 -14.52 -9.97
CA GLY A 111 -14.14 -14.89 -10.21
C GLY A 111 -14.67 -16.07 -9.39
N THR A 112 -13.87 -16.73 -8.54
CA THR A 112 -14.35 -17.82 -7.68
C THR A 112 -15.41 -17.34 -6.69
N VAL A 113 -16.37 -18.21 -6.38
CA VAL A 113 -17.39 -17.96 -5.32
C VAL A 113 -16.95 -18.48 -3.96
N SER A 114 -15.84 -19.22 -3.90
CA SER A 114 -15.31 -19.75 -2.65
C SER A 114 -14.46 -18.68 -1.92
N LEU A 115 -15.15 -17.84 -1.16
CA LEU A 115 -14.54 -16.86 -0.28
C LEU A 115 -14.75 -17.27 1.18
N GLN A 116 -13.71 -17.24 2.00
CA GLN A 116 -13.76 -17.57 3.42
C GLN A 116 -13.66 -16.32 4.26
N SER A 117 -14.55 -16.15 5.25
CA SER A 117 -14.44 -15.07 6.24
C SER A 117 -13.31 -15.40 7.22
N MET A 118 -12.27 -14.58 7.25
CA MET A 118 -11.03 -14.86 7.98
C MET A 118 -10.83 -13.92 9.16
N LEU A 119 -11.28 -12.67 9.06
CA LEU A 119 -11.08 -11.67 10.09
C LEU A 119 -12.30 -10.74 10.15
N ASN A 120 -12.81 -10.50 11.36
CA ASN A 120 -13.85 -9.51 11.61
C ASN A 120 -13.37 -8.55 12.71
N LEU A 121 -13.13 -7.30 12.35
CA LEU A 121 -12.69 -6.25 13.27
C LEU A 121 -13.86 -5.49 13.90
N GLY A 122 -15.12 -5.79 13.52
CA GLY A 122 -16.30 -5.07 13.98
C GLY A 122 -16.59 -3.82 13.15
N LYS A 123 -17.24 -2.82 13.77
CA LYS A 123 -17.61 -1.56 13.11
C LYS A 123 -16.64 -0.45 13.50
N HIS A 124 -16.15 0.25 12.49
CA HIS A 124 -15.21 1.37 12.62
C HIS A 124 -15.69 2.60 11.84
N PRO A 125 -15.33 3.82 12.27
CA PRO A 125 -15.50 5.01 11.45
C PRO A 125 -14.56 4.94 10.23
N MET A 126 -14.83 5.73 9.21
CA MET A 126 -13.82 5.98 8.18
C MET A 126 -12.63 6.69 8.83
N ARG A 127 -11.43 6.37 8.37
CA ARG A 127 -10.17 6.79 9.01
C ARG A 127 -9.91 8.30 8.93
N ASP A 128 -10.52 8.99 7.97
CA ASP A 128 -10.40 10.42 7.73
C ASP A 128 -11.71 11.19 8.00
N ASP A 129 -12.70 10.55 8.64
CA ASP A 129 -13.95 11.21 9.07
C ASP A 129 -13.68 12.11 10.29
N LEU A 130 -12.88 13.15 10.07
CA LEU A 130 -12.47 14.11 11.08
C LEU A 130 -13.65 14.98 11.51
N VAL A 131 -13.87 15.09 12.82
CA VAL A 131 -14.90 15.93 13.41
C VAL A 131 -14.22 17.12 14.07
N PRO A 132 -14.55 18.38 13.71
CA PRO A 132 -13.94 19.55 14.33
C PRO A 132 -14.16 19.58 15.84
N ILE A 133 -13.17 20.07 16.60
CA ILE A 133 -13.32 20.28 18.04
C ILE A 133 -14.44 21.30 18.27
N GLY A 134 -15.42 20.92 19.14
CA GLY A 134 -16.62 21.71 19.38
C GLY A 134 -17.86 21.24 18.60
N ASP A 135 -17.69 20.43 17.55
CA ASP A 135 -18.80 19.82 16.83
C ASP A 135 -19.28 18.55 17.58
N ALA A 136 -20.62 18.43 17.77
CA ALA A 136 -21.25 17.29 18.42
C ALA A 136 -21.46 16.09 17.49
N ARG A 137 -21.19 16.19 16.20
CA ARG A 137 -21.36 15.14 15.19
C ARG A 137 -20.68 13.84 15.62
N ILE A 138 -21.33 12.72 15.36
CA ILE A 138 -20.80 11.38 15.59
C ILE A 138 -20.45 10.76 14.23
N CYS A 139 -19.27 10.20 14.11
CA CYS A 139 -18.82 9.50 12.92
C CYS A 139 -19.71 8.28 12.63
N ARG A 140 -20.12 8.13 11.39
CA ARG A 140 -20.79 6.92 10.92
C ARG A 140 -19.81 5.73 10.98
N GLN A 141 -20.30 4.55 11.37
CA GLN A 141 -19.49 3.36 11.49
C GLN A 141 -19.85 2.32 10.43
N TYR A 142 -18.83 1.70 9.85
CA TYR A 142 -18.95 0.68 8.82
C TYR A 142 -18.24 -0.61 9.27
N PRO A 143 -18.77 -1.80 8.92
CA PRO A 143 -18.13 -3.07 9.27
C PRO A 143 -16.79 -3.23 8.50
N ILE A 144 -15.83 -3.85 9.17
CA ILE A 144 -14.59 -4.35 8.57
C ILE A 144 -14.57 -5.86 8.76
N GLU A 145 -14.89 -6.59 7.71
CA GLU A 145 -14.82 -8.05 7.64
C GLU A 145 -14.04 -8.46 6.39
N ILE A 146 -13.01 -9.28 6.59
CA ILE A 146 -12.09 -9.68 5.54
C ILE A 146 -12.40 -11.10 5.09
N LEU A 147 -12.74 -11.20 3.82
CA LEU A 147 -12.87 -12.46 3.09
C LEU A 147 -11.53 -12.76 2.40
N PHE A 148 -11.16 -14.03 2.31
CA PHE A 148 -9.96 -14.47 1.63
C PHE A 148 -10.29 -15.45 0.50
N CYS A 149 -9.63 -15.26 -0.63
CA CYS A 149 -9.67 -16.15 -1.79
C CYS A 149 -8.38 -16.98 -1.85
N GLU A 150 -8.47 -18.27 -1.54
CA GLU A 150 -7.30 -19.18 -1.61
C GLU A 150 -6.80 -19.39 -3.05
N THR A 151 -7.66 -19.25 -4.06
CA THR A 151 -7.29 -19.46 -5.47
C THR A 151 -6.27 -18.43 -5.97
N CYS A 152 -6.46 -17.15 -5.64
CA CYS A 152 -5.58 -16.06 -6.09
C CYS A 152 -4.90 -15.31 -4.94
N CYS A 153 -5.03 -15.79 -3.71
CA CYS A 153 -4.45 -15.18 -2.51
C CYS A 153 -4.79 -13.69 -2.34
N THR A 154 -6.06 -13.32 -2.61
CA THR A 154 -6.56 -11.94 -2.44
C THR A 154 -7.43 -11.85 -1.20
N ALA A 155 -7.18 -10.85 -0.35
CA ALA A 155 -8.10 -10.49 0.72
C ALA A 155 -9.07 -9.39 0.24
N HIS A 156 -10.35 -9.50 0.59
CA HIS A 156 -11.42 -8.59 0.22
C HIS A 156 -12.13 -8.04 1.45
N GLN A 157 -12.46 -6.76 1.45
CA GLN A 157 -13.52 -6.26 2.34
C GLN A 157 -14.84 -6.92 1.93
N ARG A 158 -15.56 -7.54 2.88
CA ARG A 158 -16.90 -8.07 2.59
C ARG A 158 -17.87 -6.97 2.18
N PHE A 159 -17.78 -5.83 2.87
CA PHE A 159 -18.65 -4.69 2.64
C PHE A 159 -17.82 -3.51 2.14
N GLN A 160 -18.00 -3.14 0.90
CA GLN A 160 -17.31 -2.01 0.28
C GLN A 160 -18.14 -0.74 0.44
N VAL A 161 -17.50 0.34 0.87
CA VAL A 161 -18.09 1.67 0.99
C VAL A 161 -18.01 2.36 -0.39
N PRO A 162 -19.04 3.10 -0.83
CA PRO A 162 -19.01 3.80 -2.10
C PRO A 162 -17.82 4.75 -2.22
N LYS A 163 -17.18 4.77 -3.38
CA LYS A 163 -15.97 5.57 -3.64
C LYS A 163 -16.19 7.07 -3.43
N GLN A 164 -17.42 7.57 -3.65
CA GLN A 164 -17.77 8.97 -3.45
C GLN A 164 -17.73 9.37 -1.97
N ASP A 165 -18.04 8.44 -1.08
CA ASP A 165 -17.96 8.65 0.38
C ASP A 165 -16.52 8.55 0.88
N LEU A 166 -15.67 7.73 0.21
CA LEU A 166 -14.26 7.54 0.56
C LEU A 166 -13.36 8.66 0.03
N PHE A 167 -13.65 9.17 -1.17
CA PHE A 167 -12.80 10.15 -1.86
C PHE A 167 -13.63 11.35 -2.32
N PRO A 168 -14.11 12.19 -1.38
CA PRO A 168 -14.85 13.42 -1.71
C PRO A 168 -13.91 14.47 -2.31
N GLN A 169 -14.49 15.49 -2.97
CA GLN A 169 -13.72 16.63 -3.48
C GLN A 169 -12.91 17.36 -2.39
N THR A 170 -13.39 17.32 -1.16
CA THR A 170 -12.74 17.90 0.02
C THR A 170 -11.60 17.06 0.60
N TYR A 171 -11.28 15.90 -0.02
CA TYR A 171 -10.19 15.05 0.43
C TYR A 171 -8.86 15.81 0.53
N HIS A 172 -8.29 15.86 1.72
CA HIS A 172 -7.22 16.82 2.04
C HIS A 172 -5.80 16.26 1.92
N TYR A 173 -5.65 14.96 1.74
CA TYR A 173 -4.32 14.35 1.60
C TYR A 173 -3.58 14.88 0.36
N ARG A 174 -2.31 15.23 0.55
CA ARG A 174 -1.39 15.66 -0.51
C ARG A 174 -0.06 14.93 -0.36
N ALA A 175 0.38 14.27 -1.43
CA ALA A 175 1.60 13.45 -1.46
C ALA A 175 2.86 14.25 -1.11
N ARG A 176 2.94 15.51 -1.56
CA ARG A 176 4.06 16.43 -1.31
C ARG A 176 4.34 16.73 0.16
N GLN A 177 3.37 16.49 1.04
CA GLN A 177 3.52 16.78 2.47
C GLN A 177 4.35 15.74 3.24
N THR A 178 4.70 14.62 2.61
CA THR A 178 5.37 13.50 3.27
C THR A 178 6.65 13.11 2.51
N LEU A 179 7.81 13.36 3.10
CA LEU A 179 9.12 13.10 2.47
C LEU A 179 9.32 11.63 2.11
N ASP A 180 8.90 10.69 2.96
CA ASP A 180 8.97 9.26 2.67
C ASP A 180 8.15 8.91 1.41
N VAL A 181 6.99 9.53 1.21
CA VAL A 181 6.18 9.36 0.00
C VAL A 181 6.94 9.84 -1.23
N LEU A 182 7.51 11.03 -1.18
CA LEU A 182 8.32 11.59 -2.29
C LEU A 182 9.55 10.73 -2.59
N ASN A 183 10.25 10.25 -1.57
CA ASN A 183 11.40 9.34 -1.76
C ASN A 183 10.99 8.02 -2.42
N GLY A 184 9.84 7.48 -2.04
CA GLY A 184 9.28 6.30 -2.69
C GLY A 184 8.92 6.54 -4.16
N MET A 185 8.36 7.70 -4.49
CA MET A 185 8.07 8.12 -5.86
C MET A 185 9.35 8.24 -6.69
N ARG A 186 10.41 8.88 -6.15
CA ARG A 186 11.73 8.91 -6.81
C ARG A 186 12.29 7.51 -7.05
N SER A 187 12.17 6.62 -6.06
CA SER A 187 12.57 5.21 -6.20
C SER A 187 11.79 4.49 -7.31
N LEU A 188 10.49 4.77 -7.47
CA LEU A 188 9.67 4.19 -8.54
C LEU A 188 10.13 4.68 -9.91
N VAL A 189 10.33 5.99 -10.07
CA VAL A 189 10.81 6.56 -11.36
C VAL A 189 12.21 6.04 -11.70
N ALA A 190 13.13 5.96 -10.72
CA ALA A 190 14.44 5.37 -10.91
C ALA A 190 14.37 3.90 -11.35
N ALA A 191 13.45 3.11 -10.79
CA ALA A 191 13.23 1.72 -11.23
C ALA A 191 12.66 1.65 -12.65
N CYS A 192 11.75 2.56 -13.03
CA CYS A 192 11.26 2.68 -14.41
C CYS A 192 12.39 3.02 -15.37
N PHE A 193 13.24 4.01 -15.03
CA PHE A 193 14.38 4.40 -15.84
C PHE A 193 15.39 3.25 -16.01
N ALA A 194 15.73 2.56 -14.92
CA ALA A 194 16.65 1.43 -14.96
C ALA A 194 16.12 0.27 -15.83
N LYS A 195 14.79 0.05 -15.83
CA LYS A 195 14.18 -1.06 -16.56
C LYS A 195 13.86 -0.71 -18.03
N TYR A 196 13.39 0.49 -18.29
CA TYR A 196 12.84 0.88 -19.60
C TYR A 196 13.73 1.84 -20.38
N GLY A 197 14.84 2.28 -19.78
CA GLY A 197 15.78 3.24 -20.37
C GLY A 197 15.25 4.68 -20.33
N ASP A 198 15.66 5.47 -21.31
CA ASP A 198 15.29 6.90 -21.41
C ASP A 198 13.76 7.09 -21.42
N LEU A 199 13.30 8.00 -20.57
CA LEU A 199 11.89 8.37 -20.42
C LEU A 199 11.50 9.60 -21.24
N SER A 200 12.45 10.25 -21.91
CA SER A 200 12.20 11.44 -22.72
C SER A 200 11.17 11.18 -23.82
N GLY A 201 10.14 12.02 -23.89
CA GLY A 201 9.02 11.88 -24.83
C GLY A 201 8.10 10.68 -24.59
N LYS A 202 8.29 9.89 -23.52
CA LYS A 202 7.37 8.83 -23.14
C LYS A 202 6.10 9.42 -22.54
N LYS A 203 4.95 8.89 -22.94
CA LYS A 203 3.66 9.22 -22.36
C LYS A 203 3.44 8.43 -21.08
N VAL A 204 3.44 9.11 -19.94
CA VAL A 204 3.20 8.52 -18.61
C VAL A 204 1.83 8.94 -18.11
N LEU A 205 0.98 7.97 -17.83
CA LEU A 205 -0.34 8.16 -17.22
C LEU A 205 -0.30 7.65 -15.78
N ASP A 206 -0.47 8.54 -14.79
CA ASP A 206 -0.61 8.18 -13.38
C ASP A 206 -2.07 8.19 -12.95
N VAL A 207 -2.58 7.05 -12.49
CA VAL A 207 -3.96 6.89 -12.03
C VAL A 207 -4.01 7.08 -10.52
N GLY A 208 -4.82 8.05 -10.06
CA GLY A 208 -4.81 8.57 -8.70
C GLY A 208 -3.58 9.43 -8.47
N CYS A 209 -3.30 10.35 -9.40
CA CYS A 209 -2.07 11.15 -9.40
C CYS A 209 -1.97 12.14 -8.24
N ASN A 210 -3.02 12.30 -7.43
CA ASN A 210 -3.08 13.22 -6.30
C ASN A 210 -2.64 14.65 -6.72
N ASP A 211 -1.66 15.24 -6.07
CA ASP A 211 -1.14 16.59 -6.35
C ASP A 211 -0.10 16.64 -7.49
N GLY A 212 0.08 15.55 -8.23
CA GLY A 212 1.01 15.46 -9.37
C GLY A 212 2.48 15.27 -8.99
N SER A 213 2.80 15.02 -7.72
CA SER A 213 4.19 14.85 -7.27
C SER A 213 4.96 13.76 -8.01
N LEU A 214 4.33 12.60 -8.29
CA LEU A 214 4.97 11.53 -9.09
C LEU A 214 5.16 11.96 -10.54
N LEU A 215 4.16 12.61 -11.13
CA LEU A 215 4.22 13.12 -12.50
C LEU A 215 5.33 14.16 -12.67
N SER A 216 5.53 15.03 -11.66
CA SER A 216 6.62 16.00 -11.68
C SER A 216 7.99 15.34 -11.75
N ILE A 217 8.20 14.25 -11.00
CA ILE A 217 9.46 13.48 -11.07
C ILE A 217 9.64 12.82 -12.44
N PHE A 218 8.58 12.30 -13.08
CA PHE A 218 8.64 11.81 -14.45
C PHE A 218 8.96 12.93 -15.45
N ALA A 219 8.38 14.12 -15.27
CA ALA A 219 8.65 15.29 -16.10
C ALA A 219 10.11 15.77 -16.01
N GLU A 220 10.77 15.66 -14.84
CA GLU A 220 12.21 15.90 -14.66
C GLU A 220 13.08 15.01 -15.58
N HIS A 221 12.54 13.85 -15.98
CA HIS A 221 13.17 12.93 -16.95
C HIS A 221 12.65 13.10 -18.39
N GLY A 222 11.97 14.22 -18.70
CA GLY A 222 11.51 14.56 -20.03
C GLY A 222 10.25 13.82 -20.51
N ALA A 223 9.52 13.15 -19.62
CA ALA A 223 8.27 12.45 -19.96
C ALA A 223 7.12 13.43 -20.22
N GLU A 224 6.20 13.06 -21.11
CA GLU A 224 4.89 13.69 -21.25
C GLU A 224 3.94 13.13 -20.18
N THR A 225 3.42 13.99 -19.31
CA THR A 225 2.74 13.58 -18.10
C THR A 225 1.24 13.83 -18.13
N TYR A 226 0.50 12.80 -17.75
CA TYR A 226 -0.96 12.76 -17.71
C TYR A 226 -1.43 12.17 -16.38
N GLY A 227 -2.51 12.70 -15.82
CA GLY A 227 -3.07 12.25 -14.55
C GLY A 227 -4.57 12.02 -14.60
N ILE A 228 -5.05 11.11 -13.75
CA ILE A 228 -6.46 10.94 -13.44
C ILE A 228 -6.58 10.99 -11.92
N GLU A 229 -7.38 11.95 -11.39
CA GLU A 229 -7.54 12.17 -9.96
C GLU A 229 -8.97 12.64 -9.65
N PRO A 230 -9.77 11.90 -8.84
CA PRO A 230 -11.14 12.26 -8.59
C PRO A 230 -11.33 13.42 -7.60
N THR A 231 -10.34 13.71 -6.76
CA THR A 231 -10.45 14.68 -5.66
C THR A 231 -10.02 16.09 -6.06
N GLY A 232 -10.16 17.04 -5.15
CA GLY A 232 -9.69 18.41 -5.36
C GLY A 232 -8.17 18.53 -5.55
N ALA A 233 -7.39 17.46 -5.29
CA ALA A 233 -5.95 17.42 -5.56
C ALA A 233 -5.61 17.52 -7.06
N ALA A 234 -6.56 17.18 -7.95
CA ALA A 234 -6.40 17.34 -9.39
C ALA A 234 -6.06 18.79 -9.80
N ALA A 235 -6.57 19.78 -9.07
CA ALA A 235 -6.26 21.20 -9.33
C ALA A 235 -4.78 21.51 -9.06
N ASP A 236 -4.20 20.93 -7.99
CA ASP A 236 -2.78 21.09 -7.67
C ASP A 236 -1.90 20.48 -8.76
N ALA A 237 -2.23 19.28 -9.22
CA ALA A 237 -1.51 18.60 -10.30
C ALA A 237 -1.61 19.38 -11.63
N SER A 238 -2.78 19.92 -11.96
CA SER A 238 -2.98 20.77 -13.16
C SER A 238 -2.16 22.06 -13.05
N ALA A 239 -2.13 22.70 -11.88
CA ALA A 239 -1.33 23.90 -11.63
C ALA A 239 0.19 23.64 -11.76
N SER A 240 0.62 22.40 -11.54
CA SER A 240 2.01 21.95 -11.73
C SER A 240 2.36 21.64 -13.21
N GLY A 241 1.43 21.88 -14.15
CA GLY A 241 1.65 21.75 -15.59
C GLY A 241 1.30 20.39 -16.18
N HIS A 242 0.70 19.48 -15.40
CA HIS A 242 0.27 18.17 -15.88
C HIS A 242 -1.12 18.23 -16.54
N ARG A 243 -1.38 17.34 -17.49
CA ARG A 243 -2.71 17.18 -18.09
C ARG A 243 -3.54 16.23 -17.26
N VAL A 244 -4.55 16.72 -16.53
CA VAL A 244 -5.29 15.96 -15.53
C VAL A 244 -6.77 15.89 -15.83
N TRP A 245 -7.35 14.68 -15.71
CA TRP A 245 -8.80 14.47 -15.65
C TRP A 245 -9.25 14.44 -14.20
N ASN A 246 -10.08 15.40 -13.79
CA ASN A 246 -10.68 15.37 -12.46
C ASN A 246 -11.91 14.44 -12.46
N SER A 247 -11.64 13.14 -12.41
CA SER A 247 -12.67 12.08 -12.42
C SER A 247 -12.14 10.79 -11.82
N PHE A 248 -13.05 9.87 -11.48
CA PHE A 248 -12.68 8.49 -11.17
C PHE A 248 -12.21 7.77 -12.42
N PHE A 249 -11.22 6.90 -12.27
CA PHE A 249 -10.74 6.04 -13.36
C PHE A 249 -11.83 5.07 -13.81
N SER A 250 -12.10 5.04 -15.12
CA SER A 250 -13.12 4.20 -15.74
C SER A 250 -12.79 3.90 -17.20
N GLU A 251 -13.51 2.95 -17.80
CA GLU A 251 -13.37 2.64 -19.24
C GLU A 251 -13.65 3.87 -20.12
N ASP A 252 -14.64 4.70 -19.78
CA ASP A 252 -14.98 5.90 -20.55
C ASP A 252 -13.85 6.95 -20.53
N VAL A 253 -13.22 7.15 -19.37
CA VAL A 253 -12.06 8.05 -19.24
C VAL A 253 -10.89 7.50 -20.04
N ALA A 254 -10.65 6.18 -20.00
CA ALA A 254 -9.61 5.53 -20.80
C ALA A 254 -9.83 5.71 -22.31
N ARG A 255 -11.07 5.57 -22.79
CA ARG A 255 -11.44 5.81 -24.19
C ARG A 255 -11.22 7.26 -24.59
N SER A 256 -11.61 8.21 -23.75
CA SER A 256 -11.39 9.65 -23.99
C SER A 256 -9.91 9.98 -24.05
N PHE A 257 -9.10 9.37 -23.17
CA PHE A 257 -7.63 9.52 -23.18
C PHE A 257 -7.05 9.05 -24.51
N VAL A 258 -7.37 7.80 -24.93
CA VAL A 258 -6.82 7.20 -26.13
C VAL A 258 -7.24 7.98 -27.40
N ALA A 259 -8.47 8.48 -27.43
CA ALA A 259 -8.96 9.30 -28.56
C ALA A 259 -8.17 10.60 -28.74
N GLN A 260 -7.69 11.21 -27.63
CA GLN A 260 -6.99 12.49 -27.67
C GLN A 260 -5.48 12.34 -27.81
N PHE A 261 -4.87 11.34 -27.16
CA PHE A 261 -3.42 11.24 -27.00
C PHE A 261 -2.83 9.90 -27.47
N GLY A 262 -3.67 8.97 -27.90
CA GLY A 262 -3.24 7.60 -28.18
C GLY A 262 -2.91 6.82 -26.89
N GLN A 263 -2.36 5.63 -27.04
CA GLN A 263 -2.04 4.77 -25.90
C GLN A 263 -0.79 5.26 -25.15
N PRO A 264 -0.76 5.22 -23.80
CA PRO A 264 0.41 5.59 -23.01
C PRO A 264 1.52 4.54 -23.13
N ASP A 265 2.77 4.97 -22.94
CA ASP A 265 3.93 4.08 -22.85
C ASP A 265 4.02 3.43 -21.46
N ILE A 266 3.72 4.21 -20.41
CA ILE A 266 3.77 3.76 -19.02
C ILE A 266 2.47 4.20 -18.31
N ILE A 267 1.87 3.27 -17.57
CA ILE A 267 0.74 3.53 -16.67
C ILE A 267 1.19 3.21 -15.25
N THR A 268 0.97 4.12 -14.32
CA THR A 268 1.33 3.95 -12.91
C THR A 268 0.13 3.97 -11.99
N PHE A 269 0.18 3.17 -10.92
CA PHE A 269 -0.73 3.17 -9.78
C PHE A 269 0.13 3.10 -8.52
N THR A 270 0.11 4.15 -7.71
CA THR A 270 0.93 4.20 -6.50
C THR A 270 0.06 4.33 -5.26
N ASN A 271 -0.16 3.19 -4.57
CA ASN A 271 -1.09 3.04 -3.44
C ASN A 271 -2.54 3.45 -3.76
N VAL A 272 -2.97 3.24 -4.99
CA VAL A 272 -4.30 3.56 -5.52
C VAL A 272 -5.02 2.32 -6.02
N PHE A 273 -4.34 1.37 -6.65
CA PHE A 273 -4.95 0.20 -7.27
C PHE A 273 -5.80 -0.63 -6.28
N ALA A 274 -5.39 -0.69 -5.00
CA ALA A 274 -6.13 -1.33 -3.93
C ALA A 274 -7.38 -0.55 -3.50
N GLN A 275 -7.47 0.74 -3.83
CA GLN A 275 -8.54 1.66 -3.44
C GLN A 275 -9.66 1.76 -4.47
N ILE A 276 -9.42 1.33 -5.72
CA ILE A 276 -10.43 1.42 -6.77
C ILE A 276 -11.51 0.34 -6.57
N GLU A 277 -12.76 0.76 -6.48
CA GLU A 277 -13.92 -0.07 -6.12
C GLU A 277 -14.21 -1.15 -7.17
N ASP A 278 -14.37 -0.78 -8.44
CA ASP A 278 -14.78 -1.67 -9.55
C ASP A 278 -13.57 -2.21 -10.32
N LEU A 279 -13.00 -3.32 -9.86
CA LEU A 279 -11.86 -3.95 -10.54
C LEU A 279 -12.19 -4.42 -11.96
N PRO A 280 -13.36 -4.99 -12.27
CA PRO A 280 -13.76 -5.29 -13.65
C PRO A 280 -13.69 -4.07 -14.58
N ASP A 281 -14.15 -2.89 -14.14
CA ASP A 281 -14.07 -1.67 -14.94
C ASP A 281 -12.60 -1.22 -15.13
N VAL A 282 -11.78 -1.31 -14.08
CA VAL A 282 -10.33 -1.07 -14.18
C VAL A 282 -9.68 -1.96 -15.24
N ILE A 283 -10.01 -3.24 -15.26
CA ILE A 283 -9.45 -4.18 -16.27
C ILE A 283 -9.91 -3.81 -17.69
N ARG A 284 -11.16 -3.41 -17.89
CA ARG A 284 -11.65 -2.92 -19.19
C ARG A 284 -10.91 -1.63 -19.60
N ALA A 285 -10.79 -0.67 -18.68
CA ALA A 285 -10.06 0.58 -18.91
C ALA A 285 -8.59 0.34 -19.28
N LEU A 286 -7.91 -0.56 -18.55
CA LEU A 286 -6.53 -0.92 -18.85
C LEU A 286 -6.39 -1.64 -20.19
N ASN A 287 -7.34 -2.47 -20.60
CA ASN A 287 -7.33 -3.09 -21.93
C ASN A 287 -7.46 -2.03 -23.05
N VAL A 288 -8.25 -0.97 -22.85
CA VAL A 288 -8.37 0.15 -23.80
C VAL A 288 -7.05 0.93 -23.88
N LEU A 289 -6.41 1.20 -22.74
CA LEU A 289 -5.15 1.96 -22.67
C LEU A 289 -3.93 1.19 -23.17
N SER A 290 -3.98 -0.15 -23.13
CA SER A 290 -2.81 -0.98 -23.37
C SER A 290 -2.56 -1.25 -24.85
N SER A 291 -1.28 -1.18 -25.23
CA SER A 291 -0.72 -1.68 -26.48
C SER A 291 0.36 -2.73 -26.16
N PRO A 292 0.90 -3.45 -27.16
CA PRO A 292 2.04 -4.35 -26.93
C PRO A 292 3.27 -3.66 -26.33
N ARG A 293 3.37 -2.32 -26.45
CA ARG A 293 4.48 -1.51 -25.90
C ARG A 293 4.19 -0.96 -24.53
N THR A 294 2.93 -0.85 -24.13
CA THR A 294 2.51 -0.28 -22.83
C THR A 294 3.07 -1.10 -21.67
N LYS A 295 3.58 -0.42 -20.67
CA LYS A 295 4.06 -0.96 -19.40
C LYS A 295 3.15 -0.48 -18.28
N ILE A 296 2.79 -1.37 -17.35
CA ILE A 296 1.98 -1.02 -16.18
C ILE A 296 2.82 -1.26 -14.94
N VAL A 297 2.91 -0.27 -14.06
CA VAL A 297 3.62 -0.34 -12.79
C VAL A 297 2.64 -0.12 -11.66
N ILE A 298 2.45 -1.13 -10.81
CA ILE A 298 1.52 -1.05 -9.69
C ILE A 298 2.30 -1.22 -8.39
N GLU A 299 2.23 -0.23 -7.51
CA GLU A 299 2.76 -0.31 -6.15
C GLU A 299 1.63 -0.20 -5.13
N ASN A 300 1.52 -1.19 -4.25
CA ASN A 300 0.50 -1.24 -3.19
C ASN A 300 1.02 -1.92 -1.93
N HIS A 301 0.29 -1.77 -0.83
CA HIS A 301 0.48 -2.60 0.36
C HIS A 301 0.46 -4.08 -0.02
N TYR A 302 1.43 -4.82 0.49
CA TYR A 302 1.59 -6.23 0.21
C TYR A 302 0.97 -7.09 1.30
N LEU A 303 0.03 -7.97 0.94
CA LEU A 303 -0.62 -8.87 1.89
C LEU A 303 0.41 -9.67 2.72
N GLY A 304 1.51 -10.10 2.10
CA GLY A 304 2.57 -10.81 2.80
C GLY A 304 3.27 -9.99 3.88
N SER A 305 3.49 -8.69 3.67
CA SER A 305 4.05 -7.79 4.69
C SER A 305 3.05 -7.52 5.80
N ILE A 306 1.76 -7.35 5.45
CA ILE A 306 0.67 -7.19 6.42
C ILE A 306 0.61 -8.37 7.36
N LEU A 307 0.62 -9.60 6.84
CA LEU A 307 0.57 -10.81 7.64
C LEU A 307 1.84 -11.00 8.49
N ALA A 308 3.02 -10.79 7.90
CA ALA A 308 4.28 -10.90 8.63
C ALA A 308 4.41 -9.89 9.78
N GLY A 309 3.93 -8.67 9.57
CA GLY A 309 3.96 -7.58 10.55
C GLY A 309 2.71 -7.46 11.42
N ARG A 310 1.70 -8.35 11.28
CA ARG A 310 0.39 -8.27 11.95
C ARG A 310 -0.26 -6.90 11.80
N GLN A 311 -0.14 -6.31 10.62
CA GLN A 311 -0.60 -4.96 10.32
C GLN A 311 -2.11 -4.93 10.05
N PHE A 312 -2.92 -5.44 10.97
CA PHE A 312 -4.38 -5.55 10.81
C PHE A 312 -5.08 -4.20 10.61
N ASP A 313 -4.46 -3.12 11.02
CA ASP A 313 -4.90 -1.74 10.83
C ASP A 313 -4.80 -1.27 9.36
N THR A 314 -4.15 -2.05 8.49
CA THR A 314 -4.15 -1.82 7.04
C THR A 314 -5.46 -2.25 6.37
N PHE A 315 -6.25 -3.10 7.02
CA PHE A 315 -7.58 -3.49 6.55
C PHE A 315 -8.63 -2.42 6.86
N HIS A 316 -8.47 -1.21 6.34
CA HIS A 316 -9.43 -0.11 6.45
C HIS A 316 -10.30 0.01 5.19
N HIS A 317 -11.40 0.75 5.29
CA HIS A 317 -12.45 0.81 4.27
C HIS A 317 -11.99 1.27 2.88
N GLU A 318 -10.94 2.10 2.81
CA GLU A 318 -10.37 2.56 1.53
C GLU A 318 -9.62 1.45 0.76
N HIS A 319 -9.39 0.28 1.38
CA HIS A 319 -8.78 -0.86 0.72
C HIS A 319 -9.82 -1.98 0.47
N PRO A 320 -10.68 -1.87 -0.56
CA PRO A 320 -11.62 -2.93 -0.93
C PRO A 320 -10.94 -4.28 -1.11
N ARG A 321 -9.67 -4.26 -1.54
CA ARG A 321 -8.83 -5.46 -1.72
C ARG A 321 -7.43 -5.23 -1.19
N THR A 322 -6.83 -6.32 -0.71
CA THR A 322 -5.40 -6.37 -0.39
C THR A 322 -4.77 -7.48 -1.21
N TYR A 323 -3.77 -7.13 -1.99
CA TYR A 323 -3.20 -7.98 -3.02
C TYR A 323 -1.95 -8.72 -2.56
N SER A 324 -1.78 -9.92 -3.14
CA SER A 324 -0.55 -10.70 -3.14
C SER A 324 0.10 -10.65 -4.53
N GLY A 325 1.27 -11.24 -4.70
CA GLY A 325 1.87 -11.44 -6.02
C GLY A 325 1.06 -12.39 -6.88
N THR A 326 0.46 -13.42 -6.27
CA THR A 326 -0.48 -14.33 -6.94
C THR A 326 -1.71 -13.58 -7.46
N SER A 327 -2.24 -12.62 -6.70
CA SER A 327 -3.35 -11.75 -7.17
C SER A 327 -2.94 -11.00 -8.44
N PHE A 328 -1.76 -10.40 -8.45
CA PHE A 328 -1.25 -9.66 -9.62
C PHE A 328 -0.96 -10.57 -10.82
N GLN A 329 -0.63 -11.84 -10.61
CA GLN A 329 -0.51 -12.80 -11.72
C GLN A 329 -1.85 -13.02 -12.43
N PHE A 330 -2.95 -13.16 -11.67
CA PHE A 330 -4.29 -13.26 -12.24
C PHE A 330 -4.69 -11.98 -12.97
N ILE A 331 -4.40 -10.81 -12.40
CA ILE A 331 -4.65 -9.50 -13.03
C ILE A 331 -3.84 -9.36 -14.32
N ALA A 332 -2.54 -9.66 -14.31
CA ALA A 332 -1.70 -9.63 -15.50
C ALA A 332 -2.26 -10.52 -16.60
N LYS A 333 -2.68 -11.75 -16.25
CA LYS A 333 -3.31 -12.68 -17.20
C LYS A 333 -4.61 -12.12 -17.81
N SER A 334 -5.44 -11.42 -17.04
CA SER A 334 -6.66 -10.77 -17.53
C SER A 334 -6.38 -9.66 -18.55
N LEU A 335 -5.19 -9.07 -18.49
CA LEU A 335 -4.70 -8.05 -19.40
C LEU A 335 -3.88 -8.62 -20.59
N GLY A 336 -3.73 -9.95 -20.70
CA GLY A 336 -2.83 -10.56 -21.68
C GLY A 336 -1.35 -10.21 -21.44
N MET A 337 -0.99 -9.85 -20.21
CA MET A 337 0.35 -9.43 -19.80
C MET A 337 1.00 -10.44 -18.84
N PHE A 338 2.29 -10.22 -18.56
CA PHE A 338 3.09 -10.99 -17.60
C PHE A 338 3.68 -10.05 -16.55
N ILE A 339 3.93 -10.58 -15.34
CA ILE A 339 4.75 -9.89 -14.35
C ILE A 339 6.22 -10.02 -14.81
N SER A 340 6.81 -8.91 -15.24
CA SER A 340 8.19 -8.87 -15.71
C SER A 340 9.20 -8.58 -14.62
N GLN A 341 8.78 -7.96 -13.50
CA GLN A 341 9.61 -7.70 -12.32
C GLN A 341 8.73 -7.53 -11.08
N VAL A 342 9.27 -7.88 -9.91
CA VAL A 342 8.67 -7.64 -8.61
C VAL A 342 9.71 -7.03 -7.68
N GLU A 343 9.33 -5.99 -6.97
CA GLU A 343 10.13 -5.34 -5.92
C GLU A 343 9.31 -5.26 -4.63
N PHE A 344 10.00 -5.15 -3.49
CA PHE A 344 9.37 -5.03 -2.18
C PHE A 344 9.86 -3.77 -1.46
N PRO A 345 9.31 -2.58 -1.81
CA PRO A 345 9.60 -1.34 -1.10
C PRO A 345 9.18 -1.43 0.36
N LYS A 346 10.04 -0.94 1.29
CA LYS A 346 9.77 -1.03 2.73
C LYS A 346 8.75 0.01 3.24
N ARG A 347 8.23 0.87 2.37
CA ARG A 347 7.28 1.93 2.71
C ARG A 347 5.99 1.38 3.31
N TYR A 348 5.35 2.16 4.17
CA TYR A 348 4.05 1.86 4.79
C TYR A 348 3.98 0.50 5.49
N GLY A 349 5.11 -0.02 5.97
CA GLY A 349 5.18 -1.35 6.57
C GLY A 349 5.40 -2.48 5.56
N GLY A 350 5.62 -2.16 4.30
CA GLY A 350 5.98 -3.08 3.21
C GLY A 350 4.99 -3.12 2.07
N ASN A 351 5.44 -2.59 0.92
CA ASN A 351 4.72 -2.62 -0.35
C ASN A 351 5.22 -3.77 -1.25
N VAL A 352 4.42 -4.09 -2.25
CA VAL A 352 4.85 -4.80 -3.45
C VAL A 352 4.74 -3.86 -4.63
N ARG A 353 5.76 -3.83 -5.48
CA ARG A 353 5.77 -3.14 -6.76
C ARG A 353 5.91 -4.16 -7.87
N VAL A 354 4.91 -4.26 -8.74
CA VAL A 354 4.89 -5.17 -9.87
C VAL A 354 4.97 -4.40 -11.18
N PHE A 355 5.77 -4.92 -12.10
CA PHE A 355 5.93 -4.40 -13.46
C PHE A 355 5.28 -5.38 -14.41
N LEU A 356 4.24 -4.95 -15.14
CA LEU A 356 3.53 -5.76 -16.12
C LEU A 356 3.94 -5.33 -17.53
N SER A 357 4.14 -6.32 -18.42
CA SER A 357 4.44 -6.10 -19.83
C SER A 357 3.86 -7.21 -20.69
N GLY A 358 3.66 -6.93 -21.99
CA GLY A 358 3.25 -7.93 -22.98
C GLY A 358 4.36 -8.92 -23.35
N ALA A 359 5.62 -8.63 -23.04
CA ALA A 359 6.76 -9.50 -23.30
C ALA A 359 7.19 -10.25 -22.03
N TRP A 360 7.55 -11.51 -22.19
CA TRP A 360 8.13 -12.32 -21.13
C TRP A 360 9.60 -11.94 -20.91
N ASP A 361 9.95 -11.51 -19.70
CA ASP A 361 11.34 -11.22 -19.31
C ASP A 361 12.01 -12.40 -18.59
N SER A 362 13.31 -12.51 -18.77
CA SER A 362 14.36 -13.40 -18.23
C SER A 362 14.02 -14.50 -17.20
N GLU A 363 14.84 -15.57 -17.20
CA GLU A 363 14.75 -16.70 -16.26
C GLU A 363 14.87 -16.31 -14.76
N GLU A 364 15.62 -15.25 -14.44
CA GLU A 364 15.85 -14.79 -13.06
C GLU A 364 14.53 -14.28 -12.44
N SER A 365 13.72 -13.55 -13.20
CA SER A 365 12.41 -13.08 -12.73
C SER A 365 11.42 -14.22 -12.55
N SER A 366 11.58 -15.35 -13.25
CA SER A 366 10.75 -16.57 -13.06
C SER A 366 11.00 -17.23 -11.73
N PHE A 367 12.25 -17.30 -11.26
CA PHE A 367 12.59 -17.90 -9.98
C PHE A 367 12.06 -17.09 -8.79
N VAL A 368 12.21 -15.76 -8.84
CA VAL A 368 11.71 -14.87 -7.77
C VAL A 368 10.17 -14.97 -7.68
N ARG A 369 9.49 -15.01 -8.81
CA ARG A 369 8.02 -15.19 -8.84
C ARG A 369 7.60 -16.54 -8.26
N ALA A 370 8.26 -17.64 -8.63
CA ALA A 370 7.94 -18.97 -8.13
C ALA A 370 8.12 -19.07 -6.60
N ALA A 371 9.20 -18.50 -6.07
CA ALA A 371 9.45 -18.45 -4.62
C ALA A 371 8.41 -17.62 -3.88
N MET A 372 7.98 -16.51 -4.46
CA MET A 372 6.91 -15.66 -3.93
C MET A 372 5.59 -16.43 -3.86
N PHE A 373 5.17 -17.06 -4.95
CA PHE A 373 3.91 -17.80 -5.01
C PHE A 373 3.89 -19.01 -4.05
N GLU A 374 5.00 -19.70 -3.90
CA GLU A 374 5.10 -20.82 -2.93
C GLU A 374 4.92 -20.33 -1.49
N ARG A 375 5.47 -19.17 -1.15
CA ARG A 375 5.28 -18.55 0.17
C ARG A 375 3.84 -18.13 0.39
N GLU A 376 3.16 -17.61 -0.63
CA GLU A 376 1.80 -17.09 -0.54
C GLU A 376 0.75 -18.17 -0.31
N ARG A 377 1.01 -19.44 -0.61
CA ARG A 377 0.13 -20.58 -0.28
C ARG A 377 -0.16 -20.72 1.22
N ARG A 378 0.61 -20.05 2.09
CA ARG A 378 0.42 -20.07 3.54
C ARG A 378 -0.52 -18.98 4.04
N TYR A 379 -0.86 -18.00 3.22
CA TYR A 379 -1.59 -16.80 3.66
C TYR A 379 -2.98 -17.10 4.24
N GLY A 380 -3.69 -18.12 3.75
CA GLY A 380 -4.94 -18.57 4.37
C GLY A 380 -4.75 -18.97 5.84
N ARG A 381 -3.68 -19.72 6.15
CA ARG A 381 -3.35 -20.13 7.53
C ARG A 381 -2.90 -18.95 8.40
N ASP A 382 -2.12 -18.04 7.83
CA ASP A 382 -1.62 -16.86 8.55
C ASP A 382 -2.79 -15.91 8.87
N LEU A 383 -3.72 -15.70 7.94
CA LEU A 383 -4.96 -14.96 8.18
C LEU A 383 -5.84 -15.61 9.25
N ALA A 384 -5.97 -16.94 9.23
CA ALA A 384 -6.77 -17.67 10.21
C ALA A 384 -6.27 -17.54 11.65
N ARG A 385 -4.97 -17.25 11.85
CA ARG A 385 -4.37 -17.00 13.19
C ARG A 385 -4.56 -15.56 13.66
N LEU A 386 -4.69 -14.63 12.74
CA LEU A 386 -4.69 -13.20 13.04
C LEU A 386 -5.78 -12.78 14.05
N PRO A 387 -7.03 -13.32 14.05
CA PRO A 387 -8.02 -12.99 15.07
C PRO A 387 -7.56 -13.29 16.49
N GLN A 388 -6.90 -14.44 16.70
CA GLN A 388 -6.38 -14.82 18.01
C GLN A 388 -5.19 -13.94 18.42
N GLU A 389 -4.29 -13.65 17.49
CA GLU A 389 -3.13 -12.77 17.72
C GLU A 389 -3.59 -11.35 18.07
N ILE A 390 -4.61 -10.82 17.40
CA ILE A 390 -5.22 -9.52 17.72
C ILE A 390 -5.87 -9.54 19.11
N ALA A 391 -6.53 -10.62 19.50
CA ALA A 391 -7.13 -10.73 20.83
C ALA A 391 -6.06 -10.70 21.94
N LEU A 392 -4.94 -11.38 21.75
CA LEU A 392 -3.79 -11.36 22.67
C LEU A 392 -3.15 -9.97 22.74
N TRP A 393 -2.87 -9.36 21.62
CA TRP A 393 -2.39 -7.98 21.55
C TRP A 393 -3.33 -7.02 22.29
N ARG A 394 -4.63 -7.11 22.01
CA ARG A 394 -5.64 -6.24 22.64
C ARG A 394 -5.62 -6.37 24.16
N ALA A 395 -5.59 -7.59 24.67
CA ALA A 395 -5.58 -7.83 26.13
C ALA A 395 -4.33 -7.25 26.78
N ARG A 396 -3.14 -7.50 26.22
CA ARG A 396 -1.85 -7.01 26.74
C ARG A 396 -1.76 -5.49 26.67
N LYS A 397 -2.03 -4.91 25.49
CA LYS A 397 -1.90 -3.47 25.27
C LYS A 397 -2.92 -2.68 26.09
N ALA A 398 -4.16 -3.16 26.21
CA ALA A 398 -5.14 -2.52 27.08
C ALA A 398 -4.72 -2.55 28.55
N ALA A 399 -4.13 -3.65 29.05
CA ALA A 399 -3.62 -3.73 30.41
C ALA A 399 -2.44 -2.78 30.64
N GLU A 400 -1.50 -2.71 29.69
CA GLU A 400 -0.33 -1.80 29.71
C GLU A 400 -0.76 -0.35 29.79
N ILE A 401 -1.60 0.11 28.86
CA ILE A 401 -2.11 1.49 28.83
C ILE A 401 -2.93 1.80 30.10
N LYS A 402 -3.82 0.90 30.52
CA LYS A 402 -4.62 1.08 31.74
C LYS A 402 -3.75 1.22 32.99
N SER A 403 -2.67 0.45 33.11
CA SER A 403 -1.69 0.56 34.20
C SER A 403 -0.99 1.92 34.19
N ALA A 404 -0.55 2.38 33.05
CA ALA A 404 0.07 3.69 32.88
C ALA A 404 -0.90 4.83 33.22
N VAL A 405 -2.15 4.76 32.71
CA VAL A 405 -3.21 5.74 33.04
C VAL A 405 -3.53 5.78 34.51
N LYS A 406 -3.60 4.61 35.19
CA LYS A 406 -3.82 4.56 36.64
C LYS A 406 -2.73 5.29 37.43
N ARG A 407 -1.48 5.24 36.95
CA ARG A 407 -0.32 5.84 37.63
C ARG A 407 -0.14 7.31 37.31
N TYR A 408 -0.39 7.72 36.08
CA TYR A 408 0.01 9.04 35.56
C TYR A 408 -1.17 9.93 35.13
N GLY A 409 -2.41 9.42 35.20
CA GLY A 409 -3.58 10.04 34.56
C GLY A 409 -3.62 9.80 33.04
N PRO A 410 -4.52 10.46 32.30
CA PRO A 410 -4.58 10.35 30.85
C PRO A 410 -3.22 10.65 30.20
N LEU A 411 -2.82 9.80 29.23
CA LEU A 411 -1.53 9.89 28.56
C LEU A 411 -1.62 10.80 27.33
N ALA A 412 -0.50 11.38 26.93
CA ALA A 412 -0.37 12.00 25.63
C ALA A 412 -0.18 10.93 24.52
N GLY A 413 -0.75 11.15 23.35
CA GLY A 413 -0.46 10.40 22.15
C GLY A 413 0.45 11.18 21.21
N MET A 414 1.25 10.51 20.39
CA MET A 414 2.13 11.14 19.40
C MET A 414 1.87 10.58 18.02
N ALA A 415 1.72 11.47 17.04
CA ALA A 415 1.43 11.22 15.63
C ALA A 415 0.15 10.40 15.41
N PHE A 416 -0.70 10.85 14.50
CA PHE A 416 -1.93 10.15 14.14
C PHE A 416 -1.90 9.76 12.66
N PRO A 417 -1.32 8.61 12.29
CA PRO A 417 -1.61 8.05 10.98
C PRO A 417 -3.06 7.57 10.98
N ASP A 418 -3.82 7.90 9.94
CA ASP A 418 -5.27 7.66 9.87
C ASP A 418 -5.65 6.20 10.17
N ARG A 419 -4.78 5.24 9.80
CA ARG A 419 -4.94 3.81 10.11
C ARG A 419 -4.98 3.51 11.62
N ALA A 420 -4.40 4.37 12.47
CA ALA A 420 -4.42 4.19 13.94
C ALA A 420 -5.81 4.28 14.54
N ALA A 421 -6.81 4.79 13.83
CA ALA A 421 -8.20 4.77 14.27
C ALA A 421 -8.71 3.34 14.59
N ILE A 422 -8.20 2.31 13.89
CA ILE A 422 -8.58 0.91 14.12
C ILE A 422 -8.06 0.40 15.48
N PRO A 423 -6.74 0.41 15.77
CA PRO A 423 -6.24 -0.04 17.07
C PRO A 423 -6.79 0.81 18.24
N ILE A 424 -6.93 2.13 18.09
CA ILE A 424 -7.56 2.99 19.10
C ILE A 424 -8.97 2.49 19.43
N ARG A 425 -9.78 2.21 18.42
CA ARG A 425 -11.14 1.70 18.60
C ARG A 425 -11.17 0.31 19.21
N LEU A 426 -10.30 -0.61 18.75
CA LEU A 426 -10.23 -1.97 19.30
C LEU A 426 -9.80 -1.99 20.77
N LEU A 427 -8.93 -1.08 21.18
CA LEU A 427 -8.50 -0.92 22.57
C LEU A 427 -9.54 -0.18 23.44
N GLY A 428 -10.56 0.45 22.82
CA GLY A 428 -11.55 1.25 23.53
C GLY A 428 -10.96 2.53 24.14
N LEU A 429 -9.93 3.10 23.50
CA LEU A 429 -9.30 4.34 23.99
C LEU A 429 -10.22 5.54 23.71
N ASP A 430 -10.29 6.42 24.70
CA ASP A 430 -11.02 7.67 24.65
C ASP A 430 -10.23 8.81 25.34
N HIS A 431 -10.85 9.98 25.50
CA HIS A 431 -10.23 11.14 26.15
C HIS A 431 -9.90 10.93 27.63
N THR A 432 -10.44 9.90 28.30
CA THR A 432 -10.11 9.54 29.68
C THR A 432 -8.81 8.72 29.76
N SER A 433 -8.43 8.08 28.67
CA SER A 433 -7.20 7.29 28.52
C SER A 433 -6.08 8.10 27.82
N ILE A 434 -6.45 8.85 26.77
CA ILE A 434 -5.53 9.68 25.96
C ILE A 434 -6.07 11.12 25.99
N SER A 435 -5.30 12.03 26.61
CA SER A 435 -5.70 13.44 26.78
C SER A 435 -5.77 14.20 25.45
N ALA A 436 -4.80 13.96 24.59
CA ALA A 436 -4.69 14.51 23.24
C ALA A 436 -3.70 13.68 22.43
N VAL A 437 -3.79 13.74 21.10
CA VAL A 437 -2.74 13.27 20.18
C VAL A 437 -2.10 14.48 19.51
N TYR A 438 -0.77 14.50 19.50
CA TYR A 438 0.00 15.63 18.99
C TYR A 438 0.57 15.32 17.61
N GLU A 439 0.28 16.23 16.67
CA GLU A 439 0.70 16.19 15.27
C GLU A 439 1.67 17.32 14.97
N LYS A 440 2.53 17.11 13.96
CA LYS A 440 3.43 18.17 13.47
C LYS A 440 2.65 19.42 13.05
N PRO A 441 3.19 20.63 13.24
CA PRO A 441 2.57 21.87 12.80
C PRO A 441 2.24 21.82 11.30
N GLY A 442 1.11 22.39 10.92
CA GLY A 442 0.64 22.41 9.53
C GLY A 442 -0.11 21.15 9.11
N SER A 443 -0.27 20.12 9.96
CA SER A 443 -1.15 18.99 9.67
C SER A 443 -2.61 19.43 9.61
N GLY A 444 -3.31 19.10 8.53
CA GLY A 444 -4.74 19.38 8.35
C GLY A 444 -5.66 18.66 9.37
N LYS A 445 -5.11 17.78 10.19
CA LYS A 445 -5.85 17.05 11.23
C LYS A 445 -5.96 17.85 12.54
N ILE A 446 -5.10 18.82 12.75
CA ILE A 446 -5.12 19.66 13.95
C ILE A 446 -6.46 20.40 14.05
N GLY A 447 -7.01 20.49 15.26
CA GLY A 447 -8.32 21.11 15.51
C GLY A 447 -9.51 20.15 15.31
N HIS A 448 -9.25 18.85 15.12
CA HIS A 448 -10.28 17.82 14.99
C HIS A 448 -10.14 16.76 16.08
N PHE A 449 -11.17 15.94 16.22
CA PHE A 449 -11.11 14.71 17.01
C PHE A 449 -10.66 13.53 16.15
N ILE A 450 -9.97 12.56 16.76
CA ILE A 450 -9.72 11.25 16.15
C ILE A 450 -11.06 10.60 15.78
N PRO A 451 -11.24 10.09 14.57
CA PRO A 451 -12.49 9.49 14.11
C PRO A 451 -13.08 8.48 15.10
N GLY A 452 -14.36 8.65 15.42
CA GLY A 452 -15.08 7.78 16.35
C GLY A 452 -14.74 7.96 17.83
N THR A 453 -13.96 8.97 18.18
CA THR A 453 -13.59 9.31 19.57
C THR A 453 -13.83 10.79 19.87
N ARG A 454 -13.50 11.21 21.10
CA ARG A 454 -13.39 12.63 21.49
C ARG A 454 -11.96 12.97 21.94
N ILE A 455 -10.97 12.21 21.44
CA ILE A 455 -9.55 12.51 21.65
C ILE A 455 -9.19 13.64 20.68
N PRO A 456 -8.78 14.83 21.15
CA PRO A 456 -8.42 15.95 20.28
C PRO A 456 -7.05 15.73 19.63
N ILE A 457 -6.90 16.19 18.38
CA ILE A 457 -5.62 16.25 17.66
C ILE A 457 -5.14 17.71 17.76
N LEU A 458 -3.98 17.90 18.36
CA LEU A 458 -3.38 19.21 18.64
C LEU A 458 -2.02 19.34 17.94
N SER A 459 -1.52 20.57 17.80
CA SER A 459 -0.14 20.80 17.35
C SER A 459 0.86 20.33 18.41
N ASP A 460 1.96 19.73 18.00
CA ASP A 460 3.05 19.32 18.91
C ASP A 460 3.80 20.51 19.54
N ASP A 461 3.63 21.72 19.01
CA ASP A 461 4.07 22.97 19.66
C ASP A 461 3.31 23.20 20.99
N ALA A 462 2.11 22.69 21.11
CA ALA A 462 1.28 22.77 22.33
C ALA A 462 1.54 21.60 23.31
N PHE A 463 2.56 20.76 23.07
CA PHE A 463 2.85 19.62 23.94
C PHE A 463 3.24 20.09 25.36
N PRO A 464 2.48 19.68 26.41
CA PRO A 464 2.68 20.21 27.76
C PRO A 464 4.05 19.80 28.33
N ALA A 465 4.77 20.75 28.91
CA ALA A 465 6.07 20.48 29.55
C ALA A 465 5.94 19.43 30.68
N ALA A 466 4.82 19.44 31.43
CA ALA A 466 4.54 18.48 32.49
C ALA A 466 4.38 17.03 31.99
N ASP A 467 4.00 16.84 30.73
CA ASP A 467 3.82 15.50 30.13
C ASP A 467 5.13 14.90 29.62
N ARG A 468 6.21 15.66 29.56
CA ARG A 468 7.54 15.16 29.17
C ARG A 468 8.12 14.12 30.14
N ALA A 469 7.66 14.11 31.39
CA ALA A 469 8.06 13.13 32.41
C ALA A 469 7.13 11.92 32.49
N LYS A 470 6.03 11.90 31.73
CA LYS A 470 5.05 10.81 31.72
C LYS A 470 5.24 9.94 30.47
N PRO A 471 4.87 8.66 30.53
CA PRO A 471 4.78 7.85 29.33
C PRO A 471 3.87 8.48 28.29
N LEU A 472 4.17 8.25 27.00
CA LEU A 472 3.29 8.63 25.89
C LEU A 472 2.98 7.42 25.00
N VAL A 473 1.89 7.48 24.24
CA VAL A 473 1.51 6.43 23.28
C VAL A 473 1.87 6.87 21.87
N ASN A 474 2.82 6.14 21.23
CA ASN A 474 3.12 6.34 19.81
C ASN A 474 2.07 5.64 18.95
N MET A 475 1.26 6.42 18.20
CA MET A 475 0.24 5.90 17.30
C MET A 475 0.80 5.51 15.92
N ALA A 476 2.00 6.02 15.55
CA ALA A 476 2.66 5.80 14.26
C ALA A 476 3.69 4.65 14.33
N TRP A 477 3.22 3.45 14.70
CA TRP A 477 4.06 2.27 14.93
C TRP A 477 4.96 1.88 13.74
N HIS A 478 4.55 2.19 12.50
CA HIS A 478 5.28 1.85 11.26
C HIS A 478 6.51 2.73 11.02
N ILE A 479 6.65 3.84 11.77
CA ILE A 479 7.81 4.74 11.81
C ILE A 479 8.25 4.96 13.27
N ALA A 480 8.19 3.92 14.10
CA ALA A 480 8.43 4.03 15.54
C ALA A 480 9.83 4.58 15.85
N ASP A 481 10.86 4.10 15.15
CA ASP A 481 12.26 4.52 15.35
C ASP A 481 12.46 6.01 15.02
N GLU A 482 11.76 6.50 13.98
CA GLU A 482 11.83 7.91 13.58
C GLU A 482 11.15 8.82 14.62
N ILE A 483 9.96 8.41 15.11
CA ILE A 483 9.24 9.12 16.17
C ILE A 483 10.07 9.11 17.46
N GLU A 484 10.62 7.97 17.85
CA GLU A 484 11.47 7.88 19.04
C GLU A 484 12.70 8.77 18.92
N THR A 485 13.42 8.72 17.80
CA THR A 485 14.59 9.55 17.53
C THR A 485 14.24 11.04 17.64
N CYS A 486 13.13 11.47 17.05
CA CYS A 486 12.66 12.85 17.13
C CYS A 486 12.34 13.26 18.57
N LEU A 487 11.61 12.43 19.31
CA LEU A 487 11.24 12.71 20.71
C LEU A 487 12.46 12.76 21.62
N ARG A 488 13.41 11.83 21.49
CA ARG A 488 14.67 11.84 22.27
C ARG A 488 15.50 13.09 21.98
N GLY A 489 15.60 13.49 20.70
CA GLY A 489 16.27 14.72 20.29
C GLY A 489 15.65 16.00 20.87
N ARG A 490 14.36 15.97 21.20
CA ARG A 490 13.60 17.07 21.84
C ARG A 490 13.60 16.99 23.37
N GLY A 491 14.39 16.09 23.96
CA GLY A 491 14.54 15.94 25.41
C GLY A 491 13.42 15.16 26.09
N PHE A 492 12.67 14.33 25.35
CA PHE A 492 11.72 13.39 25.92
C PHE A 492 12.45 12.12 26.38
N HIS A 493 12.42 11.80 27.67
CA HIS A 493 13.16 10.68 28.27
C HIS A 493 12.25 9.60 28.87
N ALA A 494 10.94 9.87 29.00
CA ALA A 494 9.99 8.90 29.53
C ALA A 494 9.76 7.72 28.55
N GLU A 495 9.01 6.74 29.00
CA GLU A 495 8.63 5.56 28.21
C GLU A 495 7.77 5.94 27.00
N ILE A 496 8.00 5.27 25.86
CA ILE A 496 7.22 5.40 24.64
C ILE A 496 6.50 4.06 24.41
N ILE A 497 5.21 4.05 24.65
CA ILE A 497 4.35 2.88 24.44
C ILE A 497 3.91 2.85 22.97
N GLY A 498 4.40 1.91 22.18
CA GLY A 498 3.91 1.71 20.82
C GLY A 498 2.49 1.13 20.85
N ILE A 499 1.53 1.74 20.14
CA ILE A 499 0.15 1.21 20.09
C ILE A 499 0.11 -0.20 19.49
N ILE A 500 0.99 -0.48 18.56
CA ILE A 500 1.32 -1.82 18.04
C ILE A 500 2.84 -1.95 18.09
N ALA A 501 3.34 -2.99 18.77
CA ALA A 501 4.77 -3.28 18.82
C ALA A 501 5.03 -4.75 18.48
N PRO A 502 6.19 -5.10 17.89
CA PRO A 502 6.51 -6.49 17.52
C PRO A 502 6.39 -7.49 18.66
N GLY A 503 6.73 -7.09 19.90
CA GLY A 503 6.64 -7.89 21.10
C GLY A 503 5.21 -8.19 21.57
N ASP A 504 4.22 -7.46 21.12
CA ASP A 504 2.82 -7.64 21.56
C ASP A 504 2.22 -8.97 21.11
N PHE A 505 2.74 -9.54 20.02
CA PHE A 505 2.27 -10.77 19.38
C PHE A 505 3.13 -12.00 19.73
N ALA A 506 4.22 -11.81 20.47
CA ALA A 506 5.04 -12.93 20.93
C ALA A 506 4.25 -13.76 21.96
N ALA A 507 4.29 -15.09 21.81
CA ALA A 507 3.62 -16.03 22.71
C ALA A 507 4.26 -16.01 24.11
#